data_201f9eef8ac32446437a3ba0ab4f8dc6
#
_entry.id   201f9eef8ac32446437a3ba0ab4f8dc6
#
_cell.length_a   1.000
_cell.length_b   1.000
_cell.length_c   1.000
_cell.angle_alpha   90.00
_cell.angle_beta   90.00
_cell.angle_gamma   90.00
#
_symmetry.space_group_name_H-M   'P 1'
#
loop_
_entity.id
_entity.type
_entity.pdbx_description
1 polymer ?
#
loop_
_entity_poly.entity_id
_entity_poly.type
_entity_poly.pdbx_seq_one_letter_code
_entity_poly.pdbx_strand_id
1 'polypeptide(L)'
;IDLGIFGIIFGIIGARIYYVIFAWDMYKDNLLEIFNTRHGGLAIYGGVIAAVITVFVVARVKKIPVGLLLDIGGCGLITGQMIGRWGNFFNREAFGEYTNGPLAMRLPLDAVRSSDVTQMMRDHVQTVDGVSCIQVSPTFLYESFWCLLVLILMLLYTRRKKFNGEVFLLYL
;
A
#
# COMPACT_ATOMS: atom_id res chain seq x y z
N ILE A 1 6.46 -16.33 -10.98
CA ILE A 1 7.10 -16.52 -9.66
C ILE A 1 8.33 -15.61 -9.55
N ASP A 2 9.29 -15.72 -10.49
CA ASP A 2 10.57 -14.97 -10.44
C ASP A 2 10.37 -13.46 -10.34
N LEU A 3 9.46 -12.87 -11.12
CA LEU A 3 9.15 -11.44 -11.04
C LEU A 3 8.66 -11.03 -9.64
N GLY A 4 7.84 -11.85 -9.00
CA GLY A 4 7.36 -11.58 -7.65
C GLY A 4 8.48 -11.62 -6.62
N ILE A 5 9.32 -12.66 -6.68
CA ILE A 5 10.45 -12.83 -5.74
C ILE A 5 11.45 -11.68 -5.90
N PHE A 6 11.92 -11.43 -7.12
CA PHE A 6 12.89 -10.36 -7.38
C PHE A 6 12.28 -8.98 -7.14
N GLY A 7 11.00 -8.78 -7.46
CA GLY A 7 10.29 -7.54 -7.20
C GLY A 7 10.22 -7.20 -5.71
N ILE A 8 9.95 -8.18 -4.85
CA ILE A 8 9.93 -7.98 -3.39
C ILE A 8 11.35 -7.68 -2.88
N ILE A 9 12.33 -8.51 -3.23
CA ILE A 9 13.70 -8.35 -2.73
C ILE A 9 14.28 -6.99 -3.15
N PHE A 10 14.26 -6.68 -4.45
CA PHE A 10 14.83 -5.44 -4.95
C PHE A 10 13.96 -4.22 -4.58
N GLY A 11 12.63 -4.40 -4.44
CA GLY A 11 11.74 -3.37 -3.95
C GLY A 11 12.11 -2.92 -2.52
N ILE A 12 12.33 -3.86 -1.61
CA ILE A 12 12.75 -3.56 -0.22
C ILE A 12 14.13 -2.91 -0.21
N ILE A 13 15.08 -3.45 -0.96
CA ILE A 13 16.44 -2.89 -1.08
C ILE A 13 16.38 -1.45 -1.64
N GLY A 14 15.64 -1.24 -2.72
CA GLY A 14 15.49 0.09 -3.33
C GLY A 14 14.80 1.09 -2.41
N ALA A 15 13.76 0.67 -1.70
CA ALA A 15 13.08 1.50 -0.70
C ALA A 15 14.04 1.94 0.41
N ARG A 16 14.92 1.02 0.86
CA ARG A 16 15.92 1.32 1.88
C ARG A 16 17.01 2.23 1.38
N ILE A 17 17.60 1.94 0.21
CA ILE A 17 18.64 2.78 -0.39
C ILE A 17 18.13 4.20 -0.58
N TYR A 18 16.95 4.36 -1.16
CA TYR A 18 16.35 5.68 -1.36
C TYR A 18 16.21 6.44 -0.03
N TYR A 19 15.65 5.79 0.99
CA TYR A 19 15.49 6.41 2.30
C TYR A 19 16.83 6.84 2.91
N VAL A 20 17.84 5.98 2.87
CA VAL A 20 19.17 6.27 3.42
C VAL A 20 19.84 7.44 2.70
N ILE A 21 19.71 7.53 1.37
CA ILE A 21 20.27 8.65 0.60
C ILE A 21 19.66 9.98 1.05
N PHE A 22 18.33 10.05 1.23
CA PHE A 22 17.64 11.28 1.62
C PHE A 22 17.70 11.58 3.12
N ALA A 23 17.97 10.59 3.95
CA ALA A 23 18.13 10.73 5.40
C ALA A 23 19.59 10.48 5.84
N TRP A 24 20.57 10.80 4.98
CA TRP A 24 21.99 10.50 5.20
C TRP A 24 22.53 11.01 6.53
N ASP A 25 22.08 12.17 6.97
CA ASP A 25 22.50 12.76 8.25
C ASP A 25 22.23 11.86 9.46
N MET A 26 21.24 10.98 9.38
CA MET A 26 20.90 10.02 10.45
C MET A 26 21.83 8.79 10.45
N TYR A 27 22.51 8.49 9.35
CA TYR A 27 23.26 7.25 9.17
C TYR A 27 24.78 7.45 9.08
N LYS A 28 25.25 8.69 8.84
CA LYS A 28 26.68 9.01 8.67
C LYS A 28 27.56 8.60 9.86
N ASP A 29 27.00 8.65 11.08
CA ASP A 29 27.73 8.36 12.32
C ASP A 29 27.66 6.86 12.72
N ASN A 30 26.71 6.11 12.15
CA ASN A 30 26.56 4.68 12.40
C ASN A 30 26.01 3.94 11.17
N LEU A 31 26.91 3.50 10.29
CA LEU A 31 26.56 2.83 9.04
C LEU A 31 25.88 1.47 9.22
N LEU A 32 26.00 0.84 10.39
CA LEU A 32 25.35 -0.44 10.67
C LEU A 32 23.82 -0.29 10.78
N GLU A 33 23.33 0.89 11.14
CA GLU A 33 21.89 1.16 11.18
C GLU A 33 21.24 1.16 9.79
N ILE A 34 22.01 1.25 8.71
CA ILE A 34 21.49 1.11 7.34
C ILE A 34 20.80 -0.25 7.14
N PHE A 35 21.24 -1.29 7.83
CA PHE A 35 20.67 -2.63 7.75
C PHE A 35 19.49 -2.86 8.69
N ASN A 36 19.26 -1.96 9.64
CA ASN A 36 18.18 -2.08 10.61
C ASN A 36 16.88 -1.47 10.06
N THR A 37 16.02 -2.31 9.50
CA THR A 37 14.71 -1.91 8.98
C THR A 37 13.58 -2.01 10.01
N ARG A 38 13.85 -2.50 11.22
CA ARG A 38 12.82 -2.70 12.26
C ARG A 38 12.22 -1.39 12.79
N HIS A 39 13.00 -0.32 12.75
CA HIS A 39 12.55 1.01 13.17
C HIS A 39 11.94 1.83 12.02
N GLY A 40 11.59 1.18 10.91
CA GLY A 40 11.09 1.83 9.71
C GLY A 40 12.23 2.28 8.78
N GLY A 41 12.03 3.38 8.04
CA GLY A 41 13.02 3.92 7.12
C GLY A 41 13.02 3.21 5.75
N LEU A 42 11.82 3.02 5.20
CA LEU A 42 11.58 2.52 3.85
C LEU A 42 10.81 3.59 3.07
N ALA A 43 11.35 4.05 1.95
CA ALA A 43 10.70 5.05 1.11
C ALA A 43 9.97 4.37 -0.05
N ILE A 44 8.68 4.64 -0.17
CA ILE A 44 7.83 4.08 -1.24
C ILE A 44 8.41 4.36 -2.63
N TYR A 45 8.91 5.56 -2.87
CA TYR A 45 9.49 5.95 -4.16
C TYR A 45 10.67 5.05 -4.57
N GLY A 46 11.55 4.71 -3.63
CA GLY A 46 12.67 3.80 -3.89
C GLY A 46 12.19 2.39 -4.25
N GLY A 47 11.14 1.91 -3.57
CA GLY A 47 10.52 0.63 -3.89
C GLY A 47 9.90 0.61 -5.30
N VAL A 48 9.18 1.66 -5.68
CA VAL A 48 8.57 1.78 -7.02
C VAL A 48 9.63 1.82 -8.11
N ILE A 49 10.68 2.64 -7.95
CA ILE A 49 11.79 2.72 -8.92
C ILE A 49 12.45 1.34 -9.09
N ALA A 50 12.76 0.68 -7.99
CA ALA A 50 13.38 -0.65 -8.02
C ALA A 50 12.47 -1.71 -8.67
N ALA A 51 11.16 -1.66 -8.40
CA ALA A 51 10.18 -2.55 -9.02
C ALA A 51 10.12 -2.34 -10.54
N VAL A 52 10.11 -1.10 -11.01
CA VAL A 52 10.13 -0.78 -12.44
C VAL A 52 11.41 -1.31 -13.09
N ILE A 53 12.57 -1.04 -12.50
CA ILE A 53 13.86 -1.56 -13.00
C ILE A 53 13.83 -3.10 -13.06
N THR A 54 13.30 -3.75 -12.02
CA THR A 54 13.18 -5.22 -11.95
C THR A 54 12.33 -5.76 -13.09
N VAL A 55 11.19 -5.12 -13.40
CA VAL A 55 10.34 -5.51 -14.54
C VAL A 55 11.13 -5.48 -15.84
N PHE A 56 11.87 -4.39 -16.10
CA PHE A 56 12.68 -4.28 -17.32
C PHE A 56 13.81 -5.31 -17.40
N VAL A 57 14.52 -5.54 -16.30
CA VAL A 57 15.62 -6.53 -16.24
C VAL A 57 15.06 -7.93 -16.46
N VAL A 58 13.99 -8.32 -15.76
CA VAL A 58 13.37 -9.65 -15.93
C VAL A 58 12.83 -9.83 -17.35
N ALA A 59 12.21 -8.80 -17.92
CA ALA A 59 11.74 -8.82 -19.30
C ALA A 59 12.88 -9.13 -20.29
N ARG A 60 14.02 -8.44 -20.13
CA ARG A 60 15.22 -8.64 -20.99
C ARG A 60 15.83 -10.02 -20.81
N VAL A 61 16.06 -10.46 -19.56
CA VAL A 61 16.70 -11.73 -19.24
C VAL A 61 15.83 -12.92 -19.69
N LYS A 62 14.53 -12.86 -19.44
CA LYS A 62 13.59 -13.94 -19.78
C LYS A 62 13.05 -13.83 -21.22
N LYS A 63 13.39 -12.77 -21.94
CA LYS A 63 12.88 -12.48 -23.31
C LYS A 63 11.34 -12.44 -23.38
N ILE A 64 10.71 -11.88 -22.34
CA ILE A 64 9.26 -11.73 -22.22
C ILE A 64 8.90 -10.28 -22.56
N PRO A 65 7.81 -10.03 -23.30
CA PRO A 65 7.35 -8.67 -23.54
C PRO A 65 7.06 -7.91 -22.25
N VAL A 66 7.62 -6.70 -22.10
CA VAL A 66 7.43 -5.86 -20.89
C VAL A 66 5.95 -5.66 -20.59
N GLY A 67 5.13 -5.38 -21.62
CA GLY A 67 3.69 -5.20 -21.46
C GLY A 67 2.98 -6.38 -20.80
N LEU A 68 3.40 -7.62 -21.12
CA LEU A 68 2.83 -8.81 -20.46
C LEU A 68 3.18 -8.87 -18.96
N LEU A 69 4.42 -8.49 -18.60
CA LEU A 69 4.83 -8.42 -17.20
C LEU A 69 4.10 -7.31 -16.46
N LEU A 70 3.83 -6.19 -17.12
CA LEU A 70 3.03 -5.09 -16.57
C LEU A 70 1.58 -5.53 -16.33
N ASP A 71 0.96 -6.26 -17.25
CA ASP A 71 -0.39 -6.78 -17.07
C ASP A 71 -0.49 -7.69 -15.84
N ILE A 72 0.48 -8.61 -15.68
CA ILE A 72 0.54 -9.49 -14.52
C ILE A 72 0.85 -8.68 -13.24
N GLY A 73 1.79 -7.75 -13.33
CA GLY A 73 2.18 -6.87 -12.22
C GLY A 73 1.02 -6.00 -11.75
N GLY A 74 0.23 -5.42 -12.66
CA GLY A 74 -0.96 -4.63 -12.34
C GLY A 74 -2.00 -5.41 -11.56
N CYS A 75 -2.30 -6.64 -11.97
CA CYS A 75 -3.18 -7.52 -11.20
C CYS A 75 -2.62 -7.84 -9.81
N GLY A 76 -1.31 -8.03 -9.70
CA GLY A 76 -0.63 -8.23 -8.42
C GLY A 76 -0.69 -7.01 -7.53
N LEU A 77 -0.45 -5.82 -8.08
CA LEU A 77 -0.49 -4.55 -7.35
C LEU A 77 -1.88 -4.25 -6.77
N ILE A 78 -2.94 -4.35 -7.59
CA ILE A 78 -4.31 -4.11 -7.11
C ILE A 78 -4.73 -5.13 -6.03
N THR A 79 -4.29 -6.39 -6.18
CA THR A 79 -4.51 -7.42 -5.15
C THR A 79 -3.78 -7.07 -3.85
N GLY A 80 -2.53 -6.62 -3.96
CA GLY A 80 -1.75 -6.16 -2.82
C GLY A 80 -2.37 -4.94 -2.13
N GLN A 81 -2.89 -3.98 -2.90
CA GLN A 81 -3.61 -2.82 -2.37
C GLN A 81 -4.88 -3.25 -1.64
N MET A 82 -5.68 -4.12 -2.25
CA MET A 82 -6.92 -4.65 -1.64
C MET A 82 -6.65 -5.28 -0.27
N ILE A 83 -5.62 -6.13 -0.17
CA ILE A 83 -5.24 -6.79 1.08
C ILE A 83 -4.60 -5.79 2.05
N GLY A 84 -3.75 -4.89 1.55
CA GLY A 84 -3.05 -3.89 2.36
C GLY A 84 -3.97 -2.95 3.11
N ARG A 85 -5.17 -2.64 2.57
CA ARG A 85 -6.18 -1.83 3.27
C ARG A 85 -6.69 -2.49 4.56
N TRP A 86 -6.72 -3.81 4.62
CA TRP A 86 -7.01 -4.52 5.87
C TRP A 86 -5.90 -4.36 6.91
N GLY A 87 -4.65 -4.18 6.47
CA GLY A 87 -3.54 -3.79 7.36
C GLY A 87 -3.83 -2.47 8.08
N ASN A 88 -4.32 -1.46 7.36
CA ASN A 88 -4.72 -0.18 7.96
C ASN A 88 -5.82 -0.34 9.02
N PHE A 89 -6.78 -1.23 8.78
CA PHE A 89 -7.82 -1.56 9.76
C PHE A 89 -7.22 -2.15 11.05
N PHE A 90 -6.34 -3.14 10.92
CA PHE A 90 -5.70 -3.76 12.09
C PHE A 90 -4.74 -2.80 12.82
N ASN A 91 -4.07 -1.92 12.09
CA ASN A 91 -3.20 -0.89 12.66
C ASN A 91 -3.97 0.34 13.18
N ARG A 92 -5.29 0.42 12.95
CA ARG A 92 -6.14 1.56 13.31
C ARG A 92 -5.61 2.88 12.76
N GLU A 93 -5.25 2.88 11.49
CA GLU A 93 -4.70 4.03 10.77
C GLU A 93 -5.42 4.24 9.44
N ALA A 94 -5.23 5.41 8.80
CA ALA A 94 -5.82 5.77 7.51
C ALA A 94 -7.35 5.56 7.45
N PHE A 95 -8.04 5.81 8.55
CA PHE A 95 -9.50 5.87 8.60
C PHE A 95 -9.99 7.24 8.11
N GLY A 96 -11.26 7.32 7.72
CA GLY A 96 -11.86 8.56 7.25
C GLY A 96 -12.34 9.46 8.39
N GLU A 97 -12.93 10.58 8.02
CA GLU A 97 -13.52 11.54 8.96
C GLU A 97 -14.70 10.94 9.76
N TYR A 98 -15.13 11.71 10.77
CA TYR A 98 -16.33 11.39 11.53
C TYR A 98 -17.52 11.12 10.61
N THR A 99 -18.24 10.07 10.90
CA THR A 99 -19.49 9.74 10.20
C THR A 99 -20.47 9.07 11.14
N ASN A 100 -21.75 9.33 10.92
CA ASN A 100 -22.85 8.66 11.60
C ASN A 100 -23.59 7.66 10.69
N GLY A 101 -22.92 7.24 9.61
CA GLY A 101 -23.47 6.29 8.64
C GLY A 101 -23.58 4.86 9.19
N PRO A 102 -24.33 3.98 8.50
CA PRO A 102 -24.61 2.61 8.95
C PRO A 102 -23.35 1.72 8.99
N LEU A 103 -22.29 2.10 8.28
CA LEU A 103 -21.02 1.39 8.25
C LEU A 103 -19.95 2.05 9.13
N ALA A 104 -20.32 3.05 9.95
CA ALA A 104 -19.36 3.71 10.83
C ALA A 104 -18.69 2.72 11.78
N MET A 105 -17.37 2.80 11.87
CA MET A 105 -16.61 1.99 12.82
C MET A 105 -16.23 2.81 14.04
N ARG A 106 -16.13 2.15 15.19
CA ARG A 106 -15.70 2.76 16.45
C ARG A 106 -14.30 2.34 16.78
N LEU A 107 -13.46 3.32 17.12
CA LEU A 107 -12.09 3.09 17.51
C LEU A 107 -11.84 3.72 18.89
N PRO A 108 -11.22 2.98 19.83
CA PRO A 108 -10.80 3.54 21.10
C PRO A 108 -9.82 4.70 20.88
N LEU A 109 -10.03 5.81 21.56
CA LEU A 109 -9.23 7.03 21.40
C LEU A 109 -7.77 6.84 21.80
N ASP A 110 -7.52 5.98 22.78
CA ASP A 110 -6.19 5.61 23.27
C ASP A 110 -5.42 4.68 22.32
N ALA A 111 -6.14 4.04 21.41
CA ALA A 111 -5.57 3.07 20.46
C ALA A 111 -5.26 3.65 19.10
N VAL A 112 -5.54 4.93 18.85
CA VAL A 112 -5.24 5.65 17.62
C VAL A 112 -4.19 6.74 17.86
N ARG A 113 -3.46 7.13 16.80
CA ARG A 113 -2.50 8.22 16.91
C ARG A 113 -3.23 9.54 17.11
N SER A 114 -2.80 10.33 18.08
CA SER A 114 -3.42 11.64 18.37
C SER A 114 -3.35 12.63 17.21
N SER A 115 -2.35 12.48 16.31
CA SER A 115 -2.22 13.24 15.08
C SER A 115 -3.32 12.97 14.06
N ASP A 116 -3.93 11.79 14.10
CA ASP A 116 -4.93 11.35 13.14
C ASP A 116 -6.36 11.66 13.62
N VAL A 117 -6.49 12.19 14.84
CA VAL A 117 -7.78 12.56 15.44
C VAL A 117 -8.07 14.03 15.19
N THR A 118 -9.04 14.30 14.32
CA THR A 118 -9.48 15.67 13.99
C THR A 118 -10.35 16.27 15.10
N GLN A 119 -10.54 17.59 15.05
CA GLN A 119 -11.40 18.30 16.00
C GLN A 119 -12.85 17.77 15.91
N MET A 120 -13.35 17.52 14.70
CA MET A 120 -14.69 16.98 14.49
C MET A 120 -14.89 15.61 15.18
N MET A 121 -13.86 14.76 15.16
CA MET A 121 -13.90 13.47 15.87
C MET A 121 -13.92 13.67 17.39
N ARG A 122 -13.17 14.64 17.91
CA ARG A 122 -13.11 14.97 19.34
C ARG A 122 -14.45 15.50 19.87
N ASP A 123 -15.14 16.30 19.07
CA ASP A 123 -16.44 16.88 19.42
C ASP A 123 -17.55 15.81 19.49
N HIS A 124 -17.34 14.64 18.87
CA HIS A 124 -18.28 13.53 18.79
C HIS A 124 -17.80 12.25 19.48
N VAL A 125 -16.89 12.39 20.45
CA VAL A 125 -16.44 11.24 21.25
C VAL A 125 -17.62 10.64 22.02
N GLN A 126 -17.74 9.33 21.94
CA GLN A 126 -18.76 8.57 22.66
C GLN A 126 -18.09 7.63 23.65
N THR A 127 -18.65 7.52 24.85
CA THR A 127 -18.19 6.53 25.83
C THR A 127 -19.02 5.27 25.70
N VAL A 128 -18.38 4.17 25.37
CA VAL A 128 -18.97 2.84 25.24
C VAL A 128 -18.24 1.90 26.20
N ASP A 129 -18.99 1.29 27.11
CA ASP A 129 -18.44 0.38 28.14
C ASP A 129 -17.26 0.99 28.92
N GLY A 130 -17.32 2.30 29.21
CA GLY A 130 -16.30 3.02 29.95
C GLY A 130 -15.06 3.43 29.09
N VAL A 131 -15.04 3.11 27.81
CA VAL A 131 -13.95 3.49 26.87
C VAL A 131 -14.40 4.65 25.98
N SER A 132 -13.58 5.70 25.92
CA SER A 132 -13.81 6.82 25.00
C SER A 132 -13.47 6.40 23.58
N CYS A 133 -14.46 6.42 22.69
CA CYS A 133 -14.33 6.01 21.29
C CYS A 133 -14.64 7.17 20.34
N ILE A 134 -13.90 7.22 19.24
CA ILE A 134 -14.24 8.03 18.06
C ILE A 134 -15.03 7.18 17.07
N GLN A 135 -15.91 7.80 16.31
CA GLN A 135 -16.71 7.17 15.28
C GLN A 135 -16.28 7.70 13.92
N VAL A 136 -15.82 6.82 13.04
CA VAL A 136 -15.13 7.18 11.80
C VAL A 136 -15.60 6.35 10.60
N SER A 137 -15.38 6.89 9.42
CA SER A 137 -15.68 6.20 8.17
C SER A 137 -14.66 5.07 7.90
N PRO A 138 -15.11 3.84 7.56
CA PRO A 138 -14.23 2.71 7.27
C PRO A 138 -13.66 2.78 5.84
N THR A 139 -12.76 3.72 5.60
CA THR A 139 -12.15 3.92 4.28
C THR A 139 -11.49 2.66 3.74
N PHE A 140 -10.86 1.87 4.63
CA PHE A 140 -10.25 0.59 4.27
C PHE A 140 -11.23 -0.34 3.54
N LEU A 141 -12.48 -0.39 4.00
CA LEU A 141 -13.52 -1.25 3.44
C LEU A 141 -13.94 -0.76 2.05
N TYR A 142 -14.16 0.54 1.89
CA TYR A 142 -14.56 1.14 0.61
C TYR A 142 -13.46 0.97 -0.43
N GLU A 143 -12.23 1.24 -0.06
CA GLU A 143 -11.09 1.13 -0.97
C GLU A 143 -10.78 -0.33 -1.31
N SER A 144 -10.85 -1.25 -0.33
CA SER A 144 -10.70 -2.68 -0.59
C SER A 144 -11.76 -3.22 -1.54
N PHE A 145 -13.02 -2.81 -1.35
CA PHE A 145 -14.12 -3.19 -2.24
C PHE A 145 -13.94 -2.62 -3.65
N TRP A 146 -13.51 -1.36 -3.76
CA TRP A 146 -13.22 -0.74 -5.05
C TRP A 146 -12.08 -1.45 -5.78
N CYS A 147 -11.00 -1.77 -5.07
CA CYS A 147 -9.88 -2.55 -5.64
C CYS A 147 -10.34 -3.94 -6.11
N LEU A 148 -11.24 -4.60 -5.37
CA LEU A 148 -11.84 -5.87 -5.79
C LEU A 148 -12.62 -5.74 -7.09
N LEU A 149 -13.45 -4.71 -7.24
CA LEU A 149 -14.20 -4.47 -8.47
C LEU A 149 -13.27 -4.24 -9.66
N VAL A 150 -12.25 -3.40 -9.49
CA VAL A 150 -11.26 -3.15 -10.54
C VAL A 150 -10.51 -4.43 -10.89
N LEU A 151 -10.10 -5.25 -9.92
CA LEU A 151 -9.45 -6.53 -10.16
C LEU A 151 -10.34 -7.46 -11.00
N ILE A 152 -11.62 -7.59 -10.64
CA ILE A 152 -12.57 -8.41 -11.40
C ILE A 152 -12.68 -7.91 -12.84
N LEU A 153 -12.79 -6.60 -13.05
CA LEU A 153 -12.83 -6.00 -14.39
C LEU A 153 -11.56 -6.31 -15.20
N MET A 154 -10.37 -6.14 -14.59
CA MET A 154 -9.09 -6.47 -15.21
C MET A 154 -9.02 -7.94 -15.63
N LEU A 155 -9.43 -8.86 -14.72
CA LEU A 155 -9.42 -10.30 -15.01
C LEU A 155 -10.40 -10.68 -16.13
N LEU A 156 -11.59 -10.11 -16.16
CA LEU A 156 -12.57 -10.33 -17.22
C LEU A 156 -12.05 -9.78 -18.55
N TYR A 157 -11.43 -8.60 -18.52
CA TYR A 157 -10.89 -7.95 -19.69
C TYR A 157 -9.67 -8.67 -20.26
N THR A 158 -8.88 -9.37 -19.43
CA THR A 158 -7.69 -10.13 -19.84
C THR A 158 -7.99 -11.09 -21.02
N ARG A 159 -9.20 -11.65 -21.07
CA ARG A 159 -9.63 -12.54 -22.16
C ARG A 159 -9.90 -11.82 -23.48
N ARG A 160 -10.08 -10.50 -23.45
CA ARG A 160 -10.44 -9.66 -24.62
C ARG A 160 -9.33 -8.70 -25.02
N LYS A 161 -8.21 -8.70 -24.30
CA LYS A 161 -7.10 -7.77 -24.56
C LYS A 161 -6.58 -7.92 -25.99
N LYS A 162 -6.24 -6.81 -26.60
CA LYS A 162 -5.74 -6.73 -27.98
C LYS A 162 -4.22 -6.70 -28.06
N PHE A 163 -3.56 -6.15 -27.04
CA PHE A 163 -2.10 -6.07 -26.94
C PHE A 163 -1.61 -6.25 -25.49
N ASN A 164 -0.32 -6.51 -25.35
CA ASN A 164 0.32 -6.66 -24.04
C ASN A 164 0.52 -5.28 -23.39
N GLY A 165 0.09 -5.11 -22.15
CA GLY A 165 0.09 -3.85 -21.41
C GLY A 165 -1.29 -3.18 -21.30
N GLU A 166 -2.29 -3.67 -22.06
CA GLU A 166 -3.63 -3.08 -22.06
C GLU A 166 -4.35 -3.25 -20.73
N VAL A 167 -4.16 -4.40 -20.05
CA VAL A 167 -4.75 -4.64 -18.73
C VAL A 167 -4.11 -3.74 -17.67
N PHE A 168 -2.81 -3.46 -17.79
CA PHE A 168 -2.13 -2.52 -16.91
C PHE A 168 -2.64 -1.08 -17.07
N LEU A 169 -3.04 -0.67 -18.28
CA LEU A 169 -3.66 0.64 -18.49
C LEU A 169 -5.01 0.80 -17.79
N LEU A 170 -5.73 -0.30 -17.55
CA LEU A 170 -6.97 -0.28 -16.74
C LEU A 170 -6.70 -0.13 -15.23
N TYR A 171 -5.50 -0.46 -14.80
CA TYR A 171 -5.07 -0.29 -13.42
C TYR A 171 -4.72 1.18 -13.10
N LEU A 172 -4.17 1.93 -14.08
CA LEU A 172 -3.77 3.34 -13.95
C LEU A 172 -4.98 4.28 -13.93
#